data_7442869963db5329c6c2320904c2fc5f
#
_entry.id   7442869963db5329c6c2320904c2fc5f
#
_cell.length_a   1.000
_cell.length_b   1.000
_cell.length_c   1.000
_cell.angle_alpha   90.00
_cell.angle_beta   90.00
_cell.angle_gamma   90.00
#
_symmetry.space_group_name_H-M   'P 1'
#
loop_
_entity.id
_entity.type
_entity.pdbx_description
1 polymer ?
#
loop_
_entity_poly.entity_id
_entity_poly.type
_entity_poly.pdbx_seq_one_letter_code
_entity_poly.pdbx_strand_id
1 'polypeptide(L)'
;MYLLAPTALRVAPDDFPARVRARFASELRRAGRFAQLCLLGAQACLDAAGGDGPLGVLWASEFGAVHATRAALDEGLKRGEPAMPFTFIATQPHLAGALLAQRSHPVTRTACLYLPADAWPSLPRLAQRWLAECDRVLAGCVEESGSGGAAHRSDWCLFQKKPAPGAVRCERSLRPENAAAAGKDWIPRVAAWRGAADAPLVLRGGEDAWSFISDG
;
A
#
# COMPACT_ATOMS: atom_id res chain seq x y z
N MET A 1 15.17 6.74 -8.75
CA MET A 1 14.23 7.29 -7.77
C MET A 1 14.62 6.86 -6.37
N TYR A 2 14.08 7.49 -5.36
CA TYR A 2 14.40 7.22 -3.96
C TYR A 2 13.16 6.73 -3.22
N LEU A 3 13.33 5.75 -2.33
CA LEU A 3 12.30 5.16 -1.48
C LEU A 3 12.54 5.58 -0.03
N LEU A 4 11.48 6.05 0.63
CA LEU A 4 11.50 6.47 2.03
C LEU A 4 10.47 5.68 2.85
N ALA A 5 10.70 5.68 4.16
CA ALA A 5 9.76 5.24 5.19
C ALA A 5 9.02 3.93 4.85
N PRO A 6 9.72 2.87 4.43
CA PRO A 6 9.05 1.60 4.23
C PRO A 6 8.43 1.16 5.55
N THR A 7 7.11 1.02 5.56
CA THR A 7 6.29 0.72 6.73
C THR A 7 5.53 -0.57 6.50
N ALA A 8 5.64 -1.50 7.43
CA ALA A 8 4.93 -2.77 7.40
C ALA A 8 3.95 -2.84 8.56
N LEU A 9 2.66 -2.91 8.26
CA LEU A 9 1.61 -3.01 9.25
C LEU A 9 0.96 -4.39 9.22
N ARG A 10 0.90 -5.02 10.39
CA ARG A 10 0.15 -6.26 10.64
C ARG A 10 -0.82 -5.99 11.79
N VAL A 11 -2.09 -6.27 11.57
CA VAL A 11 -3.14 -6.03 12.58
C VAL A 11 -4.03 -7.26 12.68
N ALA A 12 -4.13 -7.82 13.86
CA ALA A 12 -5.10 -8.90 14.10
C ALA A 12 -6.53 -8.40 13.84
N PRO A 13 -7.43 -9.23 13.30
CA PRO A 13 -8.81 -8.84 13.02
C PRO A 13 -9.52 -8.24 14.22
N ASP A 14 -9.28 -8.77 15.42
CA ASP A 14 -9.92 -8.32 16.67
C ASP A 14 -9.39 -6.97 17.16
N ASP A 15 -8.10 -6.67 16.90
CA ASP A 15 -7.47 -5.39 17.28
C ASP A 15 -7.78 -4.27 16.29
N PHE A 16 -8.18 -4.61 15.07
CA PHE A 16 -8.32 -3.66 13.97
C PHE A 16 -9.29 -2.51 14.30
N PRO A 17 -10.52 -2.75 14.81
CA PRO A 17 -11.43 -1.66 15.14
C PRO A 17 -10.89 -0.69 16.19
N ALA A 18 -10.13 -1.20 17.18
CA ALA A 18 -9.51 -0.37 18.20
C ALA A 18 -8.41 0.52 17.63
N ARG A 19 -7.55 -0.02 16.76
CA ARG A 19 -6.49 0.74 16.08
C ARG A 19 -7.04 1.83 15.16
N VAL A 20 -8.10 1.53 14.41
CA VAL A 20 -8.76 2.53 13.56
C VAL A 20 -9.34 3.66 14.40
N ARG A 21 -10.06 3.34 15.49
CA ARG A 21 -10.61 4.36 16.40
C ARG A 21 -9.54 5.22 17.06
N ALA A 22 -8.44 4.60 17.51
CA ALA A 22 -7.34 5.33 18.13
C ALA A 22 -6.68 6.33 17.18
N ARG A 23 -6.62 6.01 15.88
CA ARG A 23 -5.97 6.86 14.88
C ARG A 23 -6.90 7.91 14.26
N PHE A 24 -8.16 7.55 14.01
CA PHE A 24 -9.10 8.34 13.21
C PHE A 24 -10.38 8.73 13.96
N ALA A 25 -10.49 8.42 15.24
CA ALA A 25 -11.70 8.63 16.04
C ALA A 25 -12.95 8.09 15.32
N SER A 26 -13.98 8.94 15.10
CA SER A 26 -15.21 8.55 14.42
C SER A 26 -15.24 8.87 12.91
N GLU A 27 -14.21 9.52 12.39
CA GLU A 27 -14.21 10.05 11.02
C GLU A 27 -14.39 8.96 9.95
N LEU A 28 -13.92 7.75 10.21
CA LEU A 28 -13.97 6.64 9.27
C LEU A 28 -15.12 5.63 9.53
N ARG A 29 -16.11 5.96 10.36
CA ARG A 29 -17.19 5.02 10.70
C ARG A 29 -17.94 4.45 9.51
N ARG A 30 -18.04 5.21 8.42
CA ARG A 30 -18.74 4.82 7.18
C ARG A 30 -17.80 4.30 6.09
N ALA A 31 -16.50 4.34 6.31
CA ALA A 31 -15.54 3.75 5.39
C ALA A 31 -15.51 2.23 5.57
N GLY A 32 -15.48 1.50 4.45
CA GLY A 32 -15.31 0.05 4.49
C GLY A 32 -13.96 -0.35 5.11
N ARG A 33 -13.91 -1.55 5.65
CA ARG A 33 -12.71 -2.10 6.33
C ARG A 33 -11.45 -1.97 5.48
N PHE A 34 -11.53 -2.29 4.19
CA PHE A 34 -10.41 -2.18 3.26
C PHE A 34 -9.87 -0.75 3.19
N ALA A 35 -10.75 0.24 3.02
CA ALA A 35 -10.35 1.65 2.98
C ALA A 35 -9.73 2.11 4.30
N GLN A 36 -10.27 1.68 5.44
CA GLN A 36 -9.69 1.95 6.76
C GLN A 36 -8.28 1.34 6.90
N LEU A 37 -8.09 0.12 6.40
CA LEU A 37 -6.80 -0.56 6.42
C LEU A 37 -5.76 0.14 5.53
N CYS A 38 -6.16 0.56 4.32
CA CYS A 38 -5.33 1.38 3.45
C CYS A 38 -4.88 2.66 4.15
N LEU A 39 -5.83 3.40 4.74
CA LEU A 39 -5.53 4.66 5.44
C LEU A 39 -4.62 4.48 6.64
N LEU A 40 -4.81 3.41 7.41
CA LEU A 40 -4.00 3.14 8.59
C LEU A 40 -2.51 2.99 8.24
N GLY A 41 -2.21 2.19 7.21
CA GLY A 41 -0.82 2.00 6.76
C GLY A 41 -0.27 3.20 5.98
N ALA A 42 -1.07 3.79 5.09
CA ALA A 42 -0.68 4.96 4.29
C ALA A 42 -0.30 6.14 5.20
N GLN A 43 -1.13 6.44 6.20
CA GLN A 43 -0.87 7.53 7.14
C GLN A 43 0.38 7.26 7.99
N ALA A 44 0.59 6.02 8.46
CA ALA A 44 1.80 5.66 9.19
C ALA A 44 3.08 5.89 8.36
N CYS A 45 3.03 5.56 7.07
CA CYS A 45 4.13 5.82 6.14
C CYS A 45 4.36 7.32 5.93
N LEU A 46 3.31 8.10 5.73
CA LEU A 46 3.40 9.56 5.53
C LEU A 46 3.92 10.28 6.78
N ASP A 47 3.48 9.87 7.97
CA ASP A 47 3.98 10.42 9.25
C ASP A 47 5.49 10.16 9.41
N ALA A 48 5.95 8.96 9.02
CA ALA A 48 7.36 8.58 9.10
C ALA A 48 8.21 9.26 8.02
N ALA A 49 7.66 9.50 6.84
CA ALA A 49 8.37 10.14 5.73
C ALA A 49 8.44 11.66 5.87
N GLY A 50 7.43 12.28 6.45
CA GLY A 50 7.28 13.73 6.51
C GLY A 50 7.08 14.38 5.14
N GLY A 51 7.20 15.72 5.13
CA GLY A 51 7.16 16.51 3.91
C GLY A 51 5.77 16.71 3.32
N ASP A 52 5.64 17.81 2.57
CA ASP A 52 4.42 18.23 1.89
C ASP A 52 4.60 18.21 0.36
N GLY A 53 3.54 18.46 -0.39
CA GLY A 53 3.59 18.57 -1.84
C GLY A 53 2.69 17.56 -2.55
N PRO A 54 2.53 17.72 -3.88
CA PRO A 54 1.68 16.88 -4.71
C PRO A 54 2.01 15.39 -4.57
N LEU A 55 0.99 14.58 -4.29
CA LEU A 55 1.10 13.17 -3.97
C LEU A 55 0.30 12.31 -4.95
N GLY A 56 0.97 11.39 -5.63
CA GLY A 56 0.32 10.25 -6.26
C GLY A 56 0.13 9.12 -5.24
N VAL A 57 -1.00 8.43 -5.25
CA VAL A 57 -1.25 7.29 -4.35
C VAL A 57 -1.63 6.07 -5.16
N LEU A 58 -0.84 5.02 -5.05
CA LEU A 58 -1.12 3.77 -5.73
C LEU A 58 -0.95 2.59 -4.77
N TRP A 59 -1.79 1.58 -4.92
CA TRP A 59 -1.65 0.37 -4.14
C TRP A 59 -2.10 -0.86 -4.91
N ALA A 60 -1.56 -1.99 -4.51
CA ALA A 60 -1.94 -3.29 -5.03
C ALA A 60 -2.66 -4.10 -3.97
N SER A 61 -3.61 -4.91 -4.41
CA SER A 61 -4.26 -5.94 -3.63
C SER A 61 -4.56 -7.13 -4.53
N GLU A 62 -4.49 -8.34 -4.00
CA GLU A 62 -4.90 -9.53 -4.72
C GLU A 62 -6.42 -9.70 -4.70
N PHE A 63 -7.07 -9.36 -3.58
CA PHE A 63 -8.50 -9.60 -3.36
C PHE A 63 -9.32 -8.33 -3.11
N GLY A 64 -8.67 -7.19 -2.85
CA GLY A 64 -9.35 -5.92 -2.57
C GLY A 64 -10.24 -5.98 -1.33
N ALA A 65 -11.40 -5.34 -1.41
CA ALA A 65 -12.38 -5.24 -0.33
C ALA A 65 -13.23 -6.52 -0.20
N VAL A 66 -12.57 -7.67 0.04
CA VAL A 66 -13.20 -9.00 -0.03
C VAL A 66 -14.39 -9.16 0.92
N HIS A 67 -14.31 -8.61 2.15
CA HIS A 67 -15.39 -8.72 3.12
C HIS A 67 -16.63 -7.91 2.71
N ALA A 68 -16.43 -6.68 2.23
CA ALA A 68 -17.51 -5.85 1.74
C ALA A 68 -18.16 -6.44 0.47
N THR A 69 -17.34 -6.96 -0.45
CA THR A 69 -17.82 -7.62 -1.67
C THR A 69 -18.65 -8.85 -1.33
N ARG A 70 -18.21 -9.67 -0.37
CA ARG A 70 -18.96 -10.82 0.11
C ARG A 70 -20.30 -10.41 0.72
N ALA A 71 -20.32 -9.37 1.57
CA ALA A 71 -21.55 -8.86 2.18
C ALA A 71 -22.55 -8.36 1.11
N ALA A 72 -22.07 -7.60 0.12
CA ALA A 72 -22.91 -7.11 -0.99
C ALA A 72 -23.50 -8.26 -1.82
N LEU A 73 -22.71 -9.30 -2.10
CA LEU A 73 -23.16 -10.50 -2.81
C LEU A 73 -24.19 -11.29 -1.99
N ASP A 74 -23.99 -11.42 -0.68
CA ASP A 74 -24.93 -12.09 0.22
C ASP A 74 -26.29 -11.36 0.29
N GLU A 75 -26.28 -10.03 0.32
CA GLU A 75 -27.51 -9.23 0.23
C GLU A 75 -28.22 -9.46 -1.10
N GLY A 76 -27.50 -9.37 -2.23
CA GLY A 76 -28.10 -9.54 -3.57
C GLY A 76 -28.55 -10.98 -3.88
N LEU A 77 -27.68 -11.96 -3.62
CA LEU A 77 -27.92 -13.35 -4.06
C LEU A 77 -28.75 -14.18 -3.08
N LYS A 78 -28.56 -13.99 -1.76
CA LYS A 78 -29.24 -14.81 -0.75
C LYS A 78 -30.56 -14.20 -0.29
N ARG A 79 -30.64 -12.87 -0.25
CA ARG A 79 -31.83 -12.17 0.23
C ARG A 79 -32.69 -11.62 -0.90
N GLY A 80 -32.19 -11.58 -2.13
CA GLY A 80 -32.87 -10.98 -3.28
C GLY A 80 -33.04 -9.46 -3.15
N GLU A 81 -32.29 -8.82 -2.26
CA GLU A 81 -32.36 -7.38 -2.00
C GLU A 81 -31.17 -6.68 -2.69
N PRO A 82 -31.35 -5.46 -3.21
CA PRO A 82 -30.22 -4.67 -3.69
C PRO A 82 -29.29 -4.36 -2.51
N ALA A 83 -27.98 -4.43 -2.75
CA ALA A 83 -27.00 -4.10 -1.72
C ALA A 83 -27.25 -2.68 -1.20
N MET A 84 -27.23 -2.53 0.12
CA MET A 84 -27.38 -1.22 0.77
C MET A 84 -26.30 -0.27 0.23
N PRO A 85 -26.61 1.03 0.02
CA PRO A 85 -25.65 1.98 -0.55
C PRO A 85 -24.30 1.99 0.16
N PHE A 86 -24.27 1.88 1.48
CA PHE A 86 -23.02 1.83 2.24
C PHE A 86 -22.25 0.51 2.04
N THR A 87 -22.95 -0.61 1.91
CA THR A 87 -22.32 -1.90 1.58
C THR A 87 -21.67 -1.82 0.21
N PHE A 88 -22.37 -1.26 -0.78
CA PHE A 88 -21.84 -1.06 -2.13
C PHE A 88 -20.62 -0.11 -2.13
N ILE A 89 -20.71 1.05 -1.46
CA ILE A 89 -19.58 1.99 -1.36
C ILE A 89 -18.36 1.33 -0.72
N ALA A 90 -18.57 0.48 0.29
CA ALA A 90 -17.49 -0.23 0.97
C ALA A 90 -16.75 -1.24 0.08
N THR A 91 -17.36 -1.68 -1.04
CA THR A 91 -16.68 -2.53 -2.03
C THR A 91 -15.70 -1.77 -2.92
N GLN A 92 -15.73 -0.42 -2.89
CA GLN A 92 -14.94 0.43 -3.76
C GLN A 92 -13.55 0.70 -3.17
N PRO A 93 -12.46 0.08 -3.68
CA PRO A 93 -11.12 0.22 -3.09
C PRO A 93 -10.59 1.65 -3.18
N HIS A 94 -10.93 2.39 -4.24
CA HIS A 94 -10.45 3.77 -4.43
C HIS A 94 -11.05 4.79 -3.48
N LEU A 95 -12.04 4.42 -2.68
CA LEU A 95 -12.50 5.25 -1.57
C LEU A 95 -11.34 5.64 -0.64
N ALA A 96 -10.35 4.76 -0.47
CA ALA A 96 -9.16 5.05 0.33
C ALA A 96 -8.39 6.28 -0.17
N GLY A 97 -8.23 6.42 -1.49
CA GLY A 97 -7.55 7.59 -2.09
C GLY A 97 -8.32 8.90 -1.87
N ALA A 98 -9.65 8.86 -2.02
CA ALA A 98 -10.50 10.03 -1.76
C ALA A 98 -10.45 10.47 -0.28
N LEU A 99 -10.50 9.51 0.64
CA LEU A 99 -10.40 9.77 2.07
C LEU A 99 -9.02 10.30 2.47
N LEU A 100 -7.95 9.83 1.83
CA LEU A 100 -6.60 10.35 2.06
C LEU A 100 -6.48 11.81 1.59
N ALA A 101 -7.07 12.15 0.43
CA ALA A 101 -7.10 13.51 -0.09
C ALA A 101 -7.82 14.50 0.85
N GLN A 102 -8.84 14.04 1.56
CA GLN A 102 -9.55 14.86 2.57
C GLN A 102 -8.72 15.15 3.83
N ARG A 103 -7.60 14.47 4.03
CA ARG A 103 -6.77 14.55 5.24
C ARG A 103 -5.51 15.40 5.08
N SER A 104 -5.58 16.46 4.31
CA SER A 104 -4.51 17.47 4.16
C SER A 104 -3.35 17.06 3.21
N HIS A 105 -3.49 15.99 2.46
CA HIS A 105 -2.50 15.66 1.44
C HIS A 105 -3.03 16.07 0.05
N PRO A 106 -2.29 16.86 -0.73
CA PRO A 106 -2.68 17.23 -2.08
C PRO A 106 -2.56 16.04 -3.04
N VAL A 107 -3.48 15.08 -2.91
CA VAL A 107 -3.52 13.89 -3.78
C VAL A 107 -3.95 14.29 -5.18
N THR A 108 -3.06 14.11 -6.16
CA THR A 108 -3.28 14.50 -7.56
C THR A 108 -3.78 13.35 -8.42
N ARG A 109 -3.46 12.11 -8.03
CA ARG A 109 -3.95 10.89 -8.70
C ARG A 109 -3.96 9.71 -7.76
N THR A 110 -4.86 8.77 -8.05
CA THR A 110 -4.95 7.50 -7.32
C THR A 110 -5.11 6.34 -8.29
N ALA A 111 -4.56 5.17 -7.93
CA ALA A 111 -4.86 3.91 -8.60
C ALA A 111 -4.86 2.75 -7.60
N CYS A 112 -5.84 1.88 -7.74
CA CYS A 112 -5.86 0.57 -7.12
C CYS A 112 -5.61 -0.49 -8.19
N LEU A 113 -4.62 -1.34 -7.97
CA LEU A 113 -4.24 -2.40 -8.89
C LEU A 113 -4.61 -3.75 -8.27
N TYR A 114 -5.29 -4.59 -9.06
CA TYR A 114 -5.48 -5.99 -8.70
C TYR A 114 -4.32 -6.78 -9.29
N LEU A 115 -3.39 -7.19 -8.45
CA LEU A 115 -2.15 -7.83 -8.87
C LEU A 115 -1.90 -9.12 -8.08
N PRO A 116 -1.47 -10.21 -8.76
CA PRO A 116 -0.95 -11.36 -8.07
C PRO A 116 0.34 -11.00 -7.30
N ALA A 117 0.66 -11.82 -6.31
CA ALA A 117 1.74 -11.54 -5.35
C ALA A 117 3.12 -11.31 -5.98
N ASP A 118 3.40 -11.93 -7.13
CA ASP A 118 4.66 -11.82 -7.85
C ASP A 118 4.75 -10.61 -8.79
N ALA A 119 3.62 -9.97 -9.08
CA ALA A 119 3.55 -8.78 -9.95
C ALA A 119 3.81 -7.45 -9.22
N TRP A 120 4.31 -7.49 -7.98
CA TRP A 120 4.66 -6.31 -7.19
C TRP A 120 5.60 -5.31 -7.92
N PRO A 121 6.52 -5.72 -8.85
CA PRO A 121 7.38 -4.77 -9.55
C PRO A 121 6.62 -3.75 -10.40
N SER A 122 5.33 -3.99 -10.67
CA SER A 122 4.46 -3.00 -11.31
C SER A 122 4.29 -1.73 -10.48
N LEU A 123 4.38 -1.82 -9.14
CA LEU A 123 4.27 -0.65 -8.26
C LEU A 123 5.44 0.32 -8.43
N PRO A 124 6.72 -0.07 -8.23
CA PRO A 124 7.83 0.86 -8.44
C PRO A 124 7.95 1.31 -9.90
N ARG A 125 7.57 0.49 -10.87
CA ARG A 125 7.54 0.88 -12.29
C ARG A 125 6.50 1.98 -12.55
N LEU A 126 5.29 1.85 -12.01
CA LEU A 126 4.25 2.87 -12.13
C LEU A 126 4.60 4.13 -11.33
N ALA A 127 5.15 3.96 -10.12
CA ALA A 127 5.64 5.07 -9.32
C ALA A 127 6.70 5.89 -10.06
N GLN A 128 7.65 5.23 -10.72
CA GLN A 128 8.68 5.90 -11.52
C GLN A 128 8.07 6.76 -12.64
N ARG A 129 7.03 6.24 -13.32
CA ARG A 129 6.30 7.00 -14.35
C ARG A 129 5.56 8.20 -13.76
N TRP A 130 4.87 8.01 -12.63
CA TRP A 130 4.11 9.06 -11.99
C TRP A 130 5.00 10.17 -11.40
N LEU A 131 6.22 9.84 -10.99
CA LEU A 131 7.19 10.84 -10.58
C LEU A 131 7.58 11.83 -11.70
N ALA A 132 7.24 11.57 -12.97
CA ALA A 132 7.36 12.60 -14.01
C ALA A 132 6.43 13.80 -13.75
N GLU A 133 5.25 13.54 -13.18
CA GLU A 133 4.17 14.53 -12.97
C GLU A 133 3.91 14.88 -11.51
N CYS A 134 4.26 13.98 -10.58
CA CYS A 134 4.14 14.20 -9.13
C CYS A 134 5.54 14.32 -8.51
N ASP A 135 5.65 15.03 -7.38
CA ASP A 135 6.90 15.09 -6.61
C ASP A 135 7.13 13.84 -5.79
N ARG A 136 6.03 13.24 -5.32
CA ARG A 136 6.02 12.08 -4.45
C ARG A 136 4.95 11.07 -4.89
N VAL A 137 5.24 9.78 -4.69
CA VAL A 137 4.29 8.69 -4.95
C VAL A 137 4.28 7.74 -3.76
N LEU A 138 3.16 7.68 -3.07
CA LEU A 138 2.90 6.72 -2.02
C LEU A 138 2.46 5.40 -2.66
N ALA A 139 3.19 4.33 -2.41
CA ALA A 139 2.89 3.02 -2.98
C ALA A 139 2.71 1.97 -1.88
N GLY A 140 1.70 1.11 -2.01
CA GLY A 140 1.38 0.12 -0.99
C GLY A 140 0.91 -1.23 -1.51
N CYS A 141 0.98 -2.23 -0.62
CA CYS A 141 0.37 -3.54 -0.77
C CYS A 141 -0.58 -3.75 0.40
N VAL A 142 -1.87 -3.95 0.13
CA VAL A 142 -2.92 -4.01 1.14
C VAL A 142 -3.77 -5.25 0.96
N GLU A 143 -3.91 -6.04 2.03
CA GLU A 143 -4.73 -7.26 2.02
C GLU A 143 -5.57 -7.37 3.28
N GLU A 144 -6.87 -7.56 3.11
CA GLU A 144 -7.72 -8.02 4.20
C GLU A 144 -7.40 -9.50 4.48
N SER A 145 -7.34 -9.88 5.75
CA SER A 145 -7.23 -11.29 6.12
C SER A 145 -8.51 -12.03 5.73
N GLY A 146 -8.34 -13.20 5.13
CA GLY A 146 -9.44 -14.13 4.92
C GLY A 146 -9.94 -14.76 6.24
N SER A 147 -10.81 -15.76 6.13
CA SER A 147 -11.46 -16.45 7.25
C SER A 147 -10.56 -17.37 8.09
N GLY A 148 -9.25 -17.19 8.09
CA GLY A 148 -8.29 -18.09 8.75
C GLY A 148 -7.51 -17.47 9.92
N GLY A 149 -7.92 -16.31 10.46
CA GLY A 149 -7.23 -15.67 11.60
C GLY A 149 -5.89 -15.01 11.26
N ALA A 150 -5.49 -14.99 10.00
CA ALA A 150 -4.31 -14.25 9.58
C ALA A 150 -4.49 -12.75 9.81
N ALA A 151 -3.40 -12.04 10.12
CA ALA A 151 -3.44 -10.60 10.31
C ALA A 151 -3.78 -9.85 9.01
N HIS A 152 -4.54 -8.76 9.12
CA HIS A 152 -4.64 -7.78 8.06
C HIS A 152 -3.27 -7.18 7.74
N ARG A 153 -3.05 -6.86 6.47
CA ARG A 153 -1.78 -6.35 5.97
C ARG A 153 -1.95 -5.00 5.29
N SER A 154 -1.07 -4.03 5.61
CA SER A 154 -1.02 -2.73 4.95
C SER A 154 0.42 -2.23 4.95
N ASP A 155 1.16 -2.52 3.89
CA ASP A 155 2.57 -2.19 3.74
C ASP A 155 2.71 -1.04 2.74
N TRP A 156 3.46 0.00 3.11
CA TRP A 156 3.59 1.21 2.32
C TRP A 156 5.02 1.73 2.27
N CYS A 157 5.35 2.44 1.19
CA CYS A 157 6.58 3.21 1.05
C CYS A 157 6.30 4.46 0.23
N LEU A 158 7.14 5.49 0.41
CA LEU A 158 7.07 6.72 -0.35
C LEU A 158 8.22 6.77 -1.35
N PHE A 159 7.91 6.97 -2.63
CA PHE A 159 8.87 7.24 -3.68
C PHE A 159 8.95 8.75 -3.95
N GLN A 160 10.17 9.25 -4.24
CA GLN A 160 10.42 10.63 -4.63
C GLN A 160 11.58 10.76 -5.61
N LYS A 161 11.67 11.93 -6.30
CA LYS A 161 12.72 12.20 -7.28
C LYS A 161 14.08 12.46 -6.64
N LYS A 162 14.08 13.22 -5.53
CA LYS A 162 15.29 13.72 -4.88
C LYS A 162 15.66 12.84 -3.68
N PRO A 163 16.94 12.72 -3.36
CA PRO A 163 17.35 12.06 -2.12
C PRO A 163 16.85 12.86 -0.90
N ALA A 164 16.69 12.16 0.20
CA ALA A 164 16.40 12.74 1.53
C ALA A 164 17.14 11.90 2.58
N PRO A 165 17.35 12.41 3.79
CA PRO A 165 17.99 11.64 4.85
C PRO A 165 17.31 10.28 5.04
N GLY A 166 18.10 9.24 5.03
CA GLY A 166 17.64 7.86 5.17
C GLY A 166 16.82 7.33 3.97
N ALA A 167 16.83 7.98 2.82
CA ALA A 167 16.25 7.43 1.60
C ALA A 167 17.13 6.32 1.03
N VAL A 168 16.48 5.38 0.37
CA VAL A 168 17.13 4.28 -0.35
C VAL A 168 16.96 4.52 -1.83
N ARG A 169 18.05 4.51 -2.59
CA ARG A 169 17.99 4.59 -4.04
C ARG A 169 17.39 3.31 -4.60
N CYS A 170 16.38 3.45 -5.45
CA CYS A 170 15.64 2.34 -6.04
C CYS A 170 15.74 2.42 -7.57
N GLU A 171 16.23 1.35 -8.18
CA GLU A 171 16.43 1.27 -9.62
C GLU A 171 16.15 -0.15 -10.14
N ARG A 172 15.82 -0.27 -11.43
CA ARG A 172 15.62 -1.57 -12.04
C ARG A 172 16.96 -2.29 -12.13
N SER A 173 17.02 -3.53 -11.63
CA SER A 173 18.22 -4.34 -11.67
C SER A 173 18.50 -4.84 -13.10
N LEU A 174 19.76 -4.78 -13.49
CA LEU A 174 20.25 -5.35 -14.76
C LEU A 174 20.67 -6.83 -14.60
N ARG A 175 20.63 -7.37 -13.38
CA ARG A 175 21.02 -8.76 -13.06
C ARG A 175 19.92 -9.47 -12.27
N PRO A 176 18.79 -9.78 -12.91
CA PRO A 176 17.66 -10.40 -12.23
C PRO A 176 17.95 -11.82 -11.74
N GLU A 177 18.92 -12.51 -12.31
CA GLU A 177 19.33 -13.87 -11.93
C GLU A 177 19.88 -13.97 -10.50
N ASN A 178 20.43 -12.88 -9.98
CA ASN A 178 20.98 -12.82 -8.61
C ASN A 178 19.95 -12.31 -7.58
N ALA A 179 18.71 -12.08 -8.00
CA ALA A 179 17.70 -11.47 -7.15
C ALA A 179 16.90 -12.50 -6.36
N ALA A 180 16.70 -12.23 -5.07
CA ALA A 180 15.81 -13.03 -4.23
C ALA A 180 14.34 -12.78 -4.58
N ALA A 181 13.54 -13.83 -4.72
CA ALA A 181 12.10 -13.68 -4.89
C ALA A 181 11.48 -13.06 -3.65
N ALA A 182 10.69 -11.99 -3.84
CA ALA A 182 10.10 -11.24 -2.72
C ALA A 182 8.58 -11.37 -2.63
N GLY A 183 7.90 -11.60 -3.75
CA GLY A 183 6.45 -11.60 -3.79
C GLY A 183 5.88 -10.32 -3.16
N LYS A 184 4.76 -10.45 -2.48
CA LYS A 184 4.11 -9.32 -1.78
C LYS A 184 4.91 -8.76 -0.59
N ASP A 185 5.94 -9.46 -0.12
CA ASP A 185 6.73 -9.04 1.06
C ASP A 185 7.90 -8.12 0.73
N TRP A 186 7.98 -7.58 -0.48
CA TRP A 186 9.09 -6.73 -0.90
C TRP A 186 9.27 -5.47 -0.01
N ILE A 187 8.19 -4.79 0.39
CA ILE A 187 8.28 -3.61 1.28
C ILE A 187 8.83 -3.99 2.66
N PRO A 188 8.28 -5.00 3.38
CA PRO A 188 8.89 -5.48 4.61
C PRO A 188 10.36 -5.88 4.49
N ARG A 189 10.76 -6.49 3.36
CA ARG A 189 12.17 -6.85 3.13
C ARG A 189 13.06 -5.64 2.98
N VAL A 190 12.62 -4.60 2.26
CA VAL A 190 13.36 -3.34 2.17
C VAL A 190 13.45 -2.66 3.53
N ALA A 191 12.36 -2.67 4.31
CA ALA A 191 12.34 -2.12 5.66
C ALA A 191 13.34 -2.82 6.60
N ALA A 192 13.38 -4.16 6.56
CA ALA A 192 14.30 -4.96 7.36
C ALA A 192 15.77 -4.80 6.92
N TRP A 193 16.02 -4.70 5.61
CA TRP A 193 17.36 -4.55 5.06
C TRP A 193 18.00 -3.18 5.38
N ARG A 194 17.22 -2.12 5.46
CA ARG A 194 17.66 -0.73 5.61
C ARG A 194 18.66 -0.49 6.77
N GLY A 195 18.77 -1.41 7.71
CA GLY A 195 19.70 -1.32 8.83
C GLY A 195 20.98 -2.15 8.71
N ALA A 196 21.21 -2.87 7.59
CA ALA A 196 22.16 -3.99 7.59
C ALA A 196 23.27 -3.92 6.53
N ALA A 197 23.39 -2.86 5.65
CA ALA A 197 23.98 -3.20 4.37
C ALA A 197 25.12 -2.35 3.83
N ASP A 198 26.26 -3.02 3.69
CA ASP A 198 27.34 -2.68 2.74
C ASP A 198 27.06 -3.16 1.30
N ALA A 199 25.97 -3.91 1.06
CA ALA A 199 25.62 -4.47 -0.24
C ALA A 199 24.17 -4.13 -0.65
N PRO A 200 23.89 -3.89 -1.94
CA PRO A 200 22.54 -3.67 -2.43
C PRO A 200 21.60 -4.84 -2.15
N LEU A 201 20.36 -4.55 -1.75
CA LEU A 201 19.31 -5.55 -1.73
C LEU A 201 18.70 -5.66 -3.13
N VAL A 202 18.76 -6.84 -3.74
CA VAL A 202 18.14 -7.09 -5.04
C VAL A 202 16.96 -8.05 -4.87
N LEU A 203 15.76 -7.59 -5.23
CA LEU A 203 14.52 -8.34 -5.12
C LEU A 203 13.88 -8.55 -6.50
N ARG A 204 13.29 -9.74 -6.72
CA ARG A 204 12.64 -10.11 -7.96
C ARG A 204 11.16 -10.43 -7.75
N GLY A 205 10.34 -10.05 -8.74
CA GLY A 205 8.97 -10.48 -8.90
C GLY A 205 8.68 -10.73 -10.38
N GLY A 206 8.26 -11.94 -10.74
CA GLY A 206 8.16 -12.34 -12.12
C GLY A 206 9.50 -12.23 -12.86
N GLU A 207 9.51 -11.55 -14.00
CA GLU A 207 10.71 -11.31 -14.82
C GLU A 207 11.48 -10.02 -14.43
N ASP A 208 10.90 -9.18 -13.58
CA ASP A 208 11.52 -7.92 -13.17
C ASP A 208 12.25 -8.04 -11.84
N ALA A 209 13.36 -7.32 -11.73
CA ALA A 209 14.08 -7.17 -10.48
C ALA A 209 14.39 -5.69 -10.20
N TRP A 210 14.47 -5.35 -8.91
CA TRP A 210 14.77 -4.02 -8.42
C TRP A 210 15.89 -4.07 -7.40
N SER A 211 16.84 -3.14 -7.55
CA SER A 211 17.93 -2.94 -6.61
C SER A 211 17.61 -1.79 -5.68
N PHE A 212 17.87 -1.98 -4.40
CA PHE A 212 17.73 -1.01 -3.33
C PHE A 212 19.11 -0.76 -2.74
N ILE A 213 19.58 0.49 -2.80
CA ILE A 213 20.96 0.88 -2.51
C ILE A 213 20.91 1.96 -1.43
N SER A 214 21.60 1.73 -0.31
CA SER A 214 21.82 2.76 0.69
C SER A 214 22.93 3.68 0.24
N ASP A 215 22.69 4.98 0.23
CA ASP A 215 23.69 5.98 -0.15
C ASP A 215 24.54 6.45 1.06
N GLY A 216 24.55 5.67 2.18
CA GLY A 216 25.38 5.94 3.36
C GLY A 216 24.79 6.97 4.33
#